data_c231dafde9f5528c9cfbbdcf5ce9350b
#
_entry.id   c231dafde9f5528c9cfbbdcf5ce9350b
#
_cell.length_a   1.000
_cell.length_b   1.000
_cell.length_c   1.000
_cell.angle_alpha   90.00
_cell.angle_beta   90.00
_cell.angle_gamma   90.00
#
_symmetry.space_group_name_H-M   'P 1'
#
loop_
_entity.id
_entity.type
_entity.pdbx_description
1 polymer ?
#
loop_
_entity_poly.entity_id
_entity_poly.type
_entity_poly.pdbx_seq_one_letter_code
_entity_poly.pdbx_strand_id
1 'polypeptide(L)'
;MSDDSGFSLVSVIIAFSMFVAVLAPAAALMQRSSLVSGNVENRVVASNLATQELEVVRSQATYAFSSLVTNYLGSSTTTIDVSNVPYKVTQELEWTPGAYSPGGCGTSANGSADLQPVLLATESVTWPAMYAGESPVTESTTFTPPIGSYSATSGNISIQVLGASGQPQPNVPVTVASSGSSTPYSQSVNTDQSGCAFFPFLVPGNYQVSLATPVAGETYVSPSGQTNPSVTLGVTSSQTADYQFYYDQAATIQLPTPAPNYTIAPQLGLTLANSQMSGLGTEITDPIPSGTPTEITDLFPFTSGDYIWLGTCYSYQSGVQSFTSLTPTQLYPGETTTANLGYAPYSLSVTYNGQPISGAQITISMMDPSSTSSPSYNQNCTGNSPAYNVQVVSSTSSTGPSLVYLPLGAVSFTATATIGGTQLKGVYPPSGSSPPYVSTTSGAGGSVVISLN
;
A
#
# COMPACT_ATOMS: atom_id res chain seq x y z
N MET A 1 85.99 22.52 29.94
CA MET A 1 85.42 22.34 28.58
C MET A 1 83.97 21.97 28.75
N SER A 2 83.14 22.94 28.60
CA SER A 2 81.68 22.74 28.60
C SER A 2 81.27 22.39 27.15
N ASP A 3 80.79 21.17 26.95
CA ASP A 3 80.17 20.76 25.67
C ASP A 3 78.83 21.42 25.56
N ASP A 4 78.82 22.50 24.82
CA ASP A 4 77.57 23.11 24.30
C ASP A 4 77.05 22.27 23.12
N SER A 5 76.36 21.19 23.43
CA SER A 5 75.60 20.42 22.43
C SER A 5 74.36 21.22 22.01
N GLY A 6 74.52 22.03 20.97
CA GLY A 6 73.44 22.79 20.39
C GLY A 6 72.27 21.88 19.91
N PHE A 7 71.06 22.15 20.35
CA PHE A 7 69.86 21.47 19.86
C PHE A 7 69.73 21.63 18.35
N SER A 8 69.69 20.53 17.62
CA SER A 8 69.46 20.59 16.16
C SER A 8 68.03 21.12 15.88
N LEU A 9 67.92 22.10 15.00
CA LEU A 9 66.63 22.65 14.57
C LEU A 9 65.62 21.55 14.11
N VAL A 10 66.13 20.47 13.55
CA VAL A 10 65.36 19.29 13.16
C VAL A 10 64.74 18.58 14.36
N SER A 11 65.47 18.42 15.48
CA SER A 11 64.91 17.77 16.67
C SER A 11 63.80 18.62 17.33
N VAL A 12 63.90 19.96 17.24
CA VAL A 12 62.84 20.87 17.72
C VAL A 12 61.56 20.73 16.84
N ILE A 13 61.74 20.69 15.52
CA ILE A 13 60.58 20.50 14.60
C ILE A 13 59.89 19.13 14.82
N ILE A 14 60.69 18.07 14.96
CA ILE A 14 60.14 16.72 15.25
C ILE A 14 59.39 16.71 16.59
N ALA A 15 59.97 17.26 17.65
CA ALA A 15 59.35 17.35 18.94
C ALA A 15 58.03 18.17 18.89
N PHE A 16 58.04 19.26 18.18
CA PHE A 16 56.84 20.12 17.99
C PHE A 16 55.75 19.42 17.19
N SER A 17 56.12 18.72 16.10
CA SER A 17 55.16 17.95 15.31
C SER A 17 54.53 16.79 16.10
N MET A 18 55.31 16.06 16.92
CA MET A 18 54.80 15.05 17.83
C MET A 18 53.87 15.64 18.89
N PHE A 19 54.23 16.81 19.45
CA PHE A 19 53.41 17.50 20.42
C PHE A 19 52.06 17.92 19.85
N VAL A 20 52.03 18.49 18.64
CA VAL A 20 50.77 18.84 17.95
C VAL A 20 49.97 17.60 17.62
N ALA A 21 50.60 16.50 17.17
CA ALA A 21 49.93 15.25 16.87
C ALA A 21 49.22 14.62 18.09
N VAL A 22 49.70 14.89 19.32
CA VAL A 22 49.05 14.41 20.56
C VAL A 22 47.99 15.42 21.04
N LEU A 23 48.23 16.71 20.90
CA LEU A 23 47.31 17.73 21.40
C LEU A 23 46.00 17.80 20.60
N ALA A 24 46.04 17.62 19.24
CA ALA A 24 44.87 17.70 18.42
C ALA A 24 43.80 16.63 18.77
N PRO A 25 44.12 15.34 18.94
CA PRO A 25 43.18 14.34 19.42
C PRO A 25 42.67 14.61 20.84
N ALA A 26 43.55 15.08 21.73
CA ALA A 26 43.16 15.40 23.11
C ALA A 26 42.13 16.54 23.17
N ALA A 27 42.32 17.58 22.38
CA ALA A 27 41.33 18.70 22.24
C ALA A 27 40.01 18.21 21.67
N ALA A 28 40.04 17.34 20.65
CA ALA A 28 38.84 16.74 20.07
C ALA A 28 38.07 15.86 21.06
N LEU A 29 38.77 15.09 21.92
CA LEU A 29 38.15 14.31 22.98
C LEU A 29 37.50 15.19 24.05
N MET A 30 38.15 16.29 24.45
CA MET A 30 37.57 17.25 25.39
C MET A 30 36.32 17.92 24.86
N GLN A 31 36.28 18.31 23.56
CA GLN A 31 35.09 18.85 22.92
C GLN A 31 33.97 17.82 22.92
N ARG A 32 34.21 16.58 22.51
CA ARG A 32 33.21 15.52 22.53
C ARG A 32 32.70 15.24 23.96
N SER A 33 33.58 15.20 24.95
CA SER A 33 33.17 15.02 26.34
C SER A 33 32.28 16.14 26.84
N SER A 34 32.56 17.39 26.49
CA SER A 34 31.75 18.55 26.84
C SER A 34 30.38 18.50 26.18
N LEU A 35 30.30 18.12 24.88
CA LEU A 35 29.02 17.95 24.18
C LEU A 35 28.15 16.85 24.78
N VAL A 36 28.76 15.69 25.10
CA VAL A 36 28.08 14.58 25.78
C VAL A 36 27.54 15.00 27.13
N SER A 37 28.37 15.68 27.96
CA SER A 37 27.96 16.17 29.26
C SER A 37 26.77 17.17 29.15
N GLY A 38 26.85 18.10 28.22
CA GLY A 38 25.75 19.05 28.00
C GLY A 38 24.45 18.38 27.52
N ASN A 39 24.56 17.34 26.67
CA ASN A 39 23.36 16.62 26.25
C ASN A 39 22.73 15.80 27.40
N VAL A 40 23.53 15.20 28.27
CA VAL A 40 23.05 14.50 29.45
C VAL A 40 22.34 15.46 30.41
N GLU A 41 22.88 16.65 30.61
CA GLU A 41 22.24 17.68 31.44
C GLU A 41 20.90 18.11 30.85
N ASN A 42 20.85 18.40 29.54
CA ASN A 42 19.63 18.75 28.85
C ASN A 42 18.56 17.64 28.93
N ARG A 43 18.98 16.38 28.85
CA ARG A 43 18.10 15.22 28.99
C ARG A 43 17.47 15.13 30.40
N VAL A 44 18.22 15.43 31.43
CA VAL A 44 17.71 15.50 32.81
C VAL A 44 16.71 16.63 32.97
N VAL A 45 17.01 17.81 32.40
CA VAL A 45 16.08 18.94 32.41
C VAL A 45 14.80 18.59 31.65
N ALA A 46 14.92 17.95 30.49
CA ALA A 46 13.78 17.51 29.68
C ALA A 46 12.88 16.51 30.42
N SER A 47 13.47 15.55 31.16
CA SER A 47 12.71 14.60 32.01
C SER A 47 11.97 15.32 33.16
N ASN A 48 12.63 16.28 33.78
CA ASN A 48 11.99 17.07 34.84
C ASN A 48 10.83 17.91 34.29
N LEU A 49 10.98 18.52 33.10
CA LEU A 49 9.92 19.26 32.43
C LEU A 49 8.74 18.34 32.06
N ALA A 50 9.01 17.19 31.46
CA ALA A 50 7.95 16.23 31.13
C ALA A 50 7.18 15.79 32.38
N THR A 51 7.89 15.47 33.46
CA THR A 51 7.25 15.11 34.74
C THR A 51 6.43 16.27 35.31
N GLN A 52 6.95 17.50 35.27
CA GLN A 52 6.24 18.69 35.75
C GLN A 52 4.93 18.92 34.98
N GLU A 53 4.94 18.86 33.66
CA GLU A 53 3.75 19.04 32.85
C GLU A 53 2.74 17.91 33.08
N LEU A 54 3.18 16.66 33.23
CA LEU A 54 2.28 15.55 33.61
C LEU A 54 1.61 15.78 34.98
N GLU A 55 2.29 16.39 35.96
CA GLU A 55 1.69 16.73 37.26
C GLU A 55 0.62 17.85 37.11
N VAL A 56 0.83 18.78 36.16
CA VAL A 56 -0.20 19.78 35.84
C VAL A 56 -1.44 19.10 35.27
N VAL A 57 -1.26 18.18 34.29
CA VAL A 57 -2.35 17.37 33.71
C VAL A 57 -3.03 16.54 34.80
N ARG A 58 -2.28 15.92 35.72
CA ARG A 58 -2.83 15.14 36.85
C ARG A 58 -3.69 15.98 37.76
N SER A 59 -3.24 17.19 38.08
CA SER A 59 -4.01 18.13 38.85
C SER A 59 -5.34 18.49 38.15
N GLN A 60 -5.28 18.80 36.86
CA GLN A 60 -6.47 19.10 36.06
C GLN A 60 -7.40 17.88 35.95
N ALA A 61 -6.87 16.67 35.75
CA ALA A 61 -7.65 15.44 35.72
C ALA A 61 -8.40 15.19 37.06
N THR A 62 -7.81 15.59 38.18
CA THR A 62 -8.41 15.42 39.50
C THR A 62 -9.52 16.41 39.77
N TYR A 63 -9.34 17.68 39.42
CA TYR A 63 -10.24 18.76 39.82
C TYR A 63 -11.17 19.26 38.71
N ALA A 64 -10.82 19.06 37.45
CA ALA A 64 -11.53 19.63 36.31
C ALA A 64 -11.48 18.70 35.06
N PHE A 65 -11.75 17.43 35.25
CA PHE A 65 -11.62 16.41 34.21
C PHE A 65 -12.34 16.75 32.89
N SER A 66 -13.60 17.24 33.00
CA SER A 66 -14.36 17.64 31.79
C SER A 66 -13.71 18.81 31.05
N SER A 67 -13.14 19.77 31.78
CA SER A 67 -12.42 20.89 31.16
C SER A 67 -11.12 20.45 30.53
N LEU A 68 -10.41 19.48 31.12
CA LEU A 68 -9.22 18.88 30.57
C LEU A 68 -9.54 18.24 29.20
N VAL A 69 -10.57 17.40 29.14
CA VAL A 69 -10.99 16.75 27.89
C VAL A 69 -11.46 17.75 26.83
N THR A 70 -12.27 18.75 27.24
CA THR A 70 -12.82 19.74 26.30
C THR A 70 -11.75 20.63 25.67
N ASN A 71 -10.73 21.01 26.44
CA ASN A 71 -9.76 22.04 26.02
C ASN A 71 -8.42 21.49 25.54
N TYR A 72 -8.05 20.28 25.94
CA TYR A 72 -6.70 19.74 25.73
C TYR A 72 -6.66 18.38 25.01
N LEU A 73 -7.81 17.81 24.64
CA LEU A 73 -7.82 16.59 23.85
C LEU A 73 -7.13 16.84 22.51
N GLY A 74 -6.22 15.93 22.13
CA GLY A 74 -5.34 16.08 20.98
C GLY A 74 -3.94 16.53 21.36
N SER A 75 -3.20 17.12 20.41
CA SER A 75 -1.80 17.52 20.59
C SER A 75 -1.67 19.04 20.73
N SER A 76 -0.92 19.47 21.71
CA SER A 76 -0.51 20.87 21.89
C SER A 76 1.00 20.97 22.12
N THR A 77 1.59 22.07 21.68
CA THR A 77 3.04 22.27 21.82
C THR A 77 3.33 23.63 22.42
N THR A 78 4.17 23.65 23.45
CA THR A 78 4.70 24.87 24.09
C THR A 78 6.21 24.86 24.08
N THR A 79 6.82 26.06 24.18
CA THR A 79 8.27 26.19 24.34
C THR A 79 8.57 26.78 25.70
N ILE A 80 9.44 26.11 26.46
CA ILE A 80 9.86 26.52 27.79
C ILE A 80 11.37 26.78 27.76
N ASP A 81 11.77 28.00 28.08
CA ASP A 81 13.20 28.36 28.17
C ASP A 81 13.78 28.06 29.54
N VAL A 82 14.76 27.18 29.59
CA VAL A 82 15.51 26.88 30.80
C VAL A 82 16.99 27.16 30.55
N SER A 83 17.60 28.08 31.28
CA SER A 83 19.02 28.46 31.17
C SER A 83 19.43 28.81 29.72
N ASN A 84 18.59 29.57 28.98
CA ASN A 84 18.75 29.92 27.59
C ASN A 84 18.72 28.75 26.58
N VAL A 85 18.22 27.58 26.99
CA VAL A 85 17.91 26.47 26.07
C VAL A 85 16.40 26.40 25.91
N PRO A 86 15.87 26.54 24.68
CA PRO A 86 14.44 26.43 24.42
C PRO A 86 14.06 24.94 24.31
N TYR A 87 13.32 24.44 25.28
CA TYR A 87 12.73 23.10 25.27
C TYR A 87 11.36 23.15 24.64
N LYS A 88 11.16 22.34 23.60
CA LYS A 88 9.85 22.17 22.99
C LYS A 88 9.13 21.02 23.69
N VAL A 89 8.08 21.33 24.42
CA VAL A 89 7.24 20.36 25.12
C VAL A 89 5.98 20.14 24.30
N THR A 90 5.73 18.90 23.94
CA THR A 90 4.53 18.48 23.20
C THR A 90 3.70 17.60 24.11
N GLN A 91 2.52 18.07 24.46
CA GLN A 91 1.50 17.35 25.21
C GLN A 91 0.54 16.71 24.25
N GLU A 92 0.24 15.42 24.45
CA GLU A 92 -0.76 14.69 23.71
C GLU A 92 -1.73 14.01 24.67
N LEU A 93 -3.02 14.30 24.53
CA LEU A 93 -4.09 13.68 25.28
C LEU A 93 -4.99 12.92 24.34
N GLU A 94 -5.11 11.62 24.55
CA GLU A 94 -5.93 10.76 23.71
C GLU A 94 -6.74 9.75 24.54
N TRP A 95 -7.91 9.36 24.02
CA TRP A 95 -8.66 8.26 24.58
C TRP A 95 -8.08 6.93 24.13
N THR A 96 -7.88 6.02 25.09
CA THR A 96 -7.41 4.67 24.82
C THR A 96 -8.26 3.65 25.59
N PRO A 97 -8.41 2.42 25.09
CA PRO A 97 -9.05 1.36 25.86
C PRO A 97 -8.22 1.01 27.09
N GLY A 98 -8.87 0.87 28.25
CA GLY A 98 -8.20 0.66 29.54
C GLY A 98 -7.44 -0.65 29.68
N ALA A 99 -7.71 -1.64 28.84
CA ALA A 99 -6.92 -2.86 28.72
C ALA A 99 -5.96 -2.73 27.53
N TYR A 100 -4.95 -1.86 27.67
CA TYR A 100 -3.93 -1.68 26.66
C TYR A 100 -3.06 -2.95 26.58
N SER A 101 -3.30 -3.75 25.53
CA SER A 101 -2.34 -4.78 25.12
C SER A 101 -1.37 -4.13 24.15
N PRO A 102 -0.06 -4.15 24.40
CA PRO A 102 0.92 -3.68 23.44
C PRO A 102 0.72 -4.40 22.09
N GLY A 103 0.32 -3.67 21.04
CA GLY A 103 0.11 -4.21 19.69
C GLY A 103 -1.34 -4.47 19.29
N GLY A 104 -2.34 -4.05 20.08
CA GLY A 104 -3.75 -4.18 19.67
C GLY A 104 -4.61 -3.03 20.21
N CYS A 105 -5.55 -2.57 19.41
CA CYS A 105 -6.54 -1.54 19.77
C CYS A 105 -7.57 -2.05 20.79
N GLY A 106 -7.20 -3.01 21.64
CA GLY A 106 -8.14 -3.67 22.53
C GLY A 106 -9.15 -4.56 21.78
N THR A 107 -8.88 -4.88 20.52
CA THR A 107 -9.71 -5.82 19.75
C THR A 107 -9.60 -7.19 20.38
N SER A 108 -10.69 -7.66 20.96
CA SER A 108 -10.83 -9.04 21.38
C SER A 108 -11.06 -9.89 20.13
N ALA A 109 -10.33 -10.99 19.99
CA ALA A 109 -10.56 -11.97 18.91
C ALA A 109 -12.01 -12.52 18.85
N ASN A 110 -12.85 -12.15 19.82
CA ASN A 110 -14.23 -12.61 19.98
C ASN A 110 -15.28 -11.48 20.01
N GLY A 111 -14.95 -10.25 19.57
CA GLY A 111 -15.91 -9.14 19.51
C GLY A 111 -16.51 -8.79 20.87
N SER A 112 -16.47 -7.53 21.27
CA SER A 112 -17.03 -6.98 22.52
C SER A 112 -16.24 -7.31 23.79
N ALA A 113 -15.04 -6.72 23.93
CA ALA A 113 -14.46 -6.51 25.24
C ALA A 113 -15.19 -5.34 25.93
N ASP A 114 -15.51 -5.50 27.22
CA ASP A 114 -15.98 -4.42 28.09
C ASP A 114 -14.76 -3.52 28.41
N LEU A 115 -14.38 -2.71 27.42
CA LEU A 115 -13.20 -1.85 27.50
C LEU A 115 -13.59 -0.55 28.21
N GLN A 116 -13.04 -0.32 29.39
CA GLN A 116 -13.19 0.94 30.10
C GLN A 116 -12.30 2.00 29.45
N PRO A 117 -12.86 3.08 28.89
CA PRO A 117 -12.05 4.17 28.34
C PRO A 117 -11.19 4.82 29.41
N VAL A 118 -9.93 5.04 29.12
CA VAL A 118 -9.01 5.85 29.94
C VAL A 118 -8.40 6.94 29.06
N LEU A 119 -8.07 8.07 29.68
CA LEU A 119 -7.37 9.16 29.02
C LEU A 119 -5.87 8.93 29.20
N LEU A 120 -5.13 8.74 28.11
CA LEU A 120 -3.68 8.70 28.08
C LEU A 120 -3.16 10.12 27.88
N ALA A 121 -2.26 10.55 28.75
CA ALA A 121 -1.49 11.77 28.60
C ALA A 121 -0.04 11.41 28.34
N THR A 122 0.54 11.96 27.29
CA THR A 122 1.93 11.77 26.90
C THR A 122 2.59 13.13 26.74
N GLU A 123 3.70 13.33 27.45
CA GLU A 123 4.55 14.52 27.35
C GLU A 123 5.86 14.14 26.64
N SER A 124 6.16 14.84 25.56
CA SER A 124 7.37 14.63 24.76
C SER A 124 8.20 15.91 24.71
N VAL A 125 9.46 15.85 25.14
CA VAL A 125 10.34 17.01 25.21
C VAL A 125 11.53 16.86 24.30
N THR A 126 11.77 17.89 23.49
CA THR A 126 12.93 18.01 22.59
C THR A 126 13.68 19.31 22.81
N TRP A 127 14.97 19.37 22.44
CA TRP A 127 15.83 20.57 22.55
C TRP A 127 16.75 20.70 21.34
N PRO A 128 17.27 21.92 21.02
CA PRO A 128 17.98 22.15 19.76
C PRO A 128 19.28 21.38 19.56
N ALA A 129 19.93 20.91 20.64
CA ALA A 129 21.22 20.20 20.61
C ALA A 129 21.10 18.69 20.74
N MET A 130 19.94 18.12 20.46
CA MET A 130 19.76 16.66 20.39
C MET A 130 20.63 16.08 19.27
N TYR A 131 21.22 14.92 19.51
CA TYR A 131 21.95 14.22 18.44
C TYR A 131 20.99 13.75 17.35
N ALA A 132 21.48 13.71 16.11
CA ALA A 132 20.71 13.16 15.00
C ALA A 132 20.33 11.70 15.29
N GLY A 133 19.02 11.40 15.28
CA GLY A 133 18.49 10.08 15.61
C GLY A 133 18.25 9.81 17.09
N GLU A 134 18.51 10.78 17.98
CA GLU A 134 18.15 10.67 19.39
C GLU A 134 16.62 10.82 19.56
N SER A 135 16.03 9.93 20.36
CA SER A 135 14.59 9.99 20.66
C SER A 135 14.30 11.10 21.69
N PRO A 136 13.17 11.79 21.56
CA PRO A 136 12.67 12.71 22.57
C PRO A 136 12.61 12.05 23.95
N VAL A 137 12.65 12.86 25.01
CA VAL A 137 12.29 12.38 26.35
C VAL A 137 10.77 12.33 26.42
N THR A 138 10.23 11.16 26.69
CA THR A 138 8.78 10.95 26.73
C THR A 138 8.37 10.36 28.07
N GLU A 139 7.37 10.96 28.70
CA GLU A 139 6.71 10.47 29.92
C GLU A 139 5.22 10.34 29.67
N SER A 140 4.58 9.31 30.21
CA SER A 140 3.14 9.08 30.02
C SER A 140 2.45 8.60 31.27
N THR A 141 1.15 8.89 31.36
CA THR A 141 0.29 8.43 32.44
C THR A 141 -1.15 8.29 31.95
N THR A 142 -1.94 7.47 32.62
CA THR A 142 -3.36 7.28 32.31
C THR A 142 -4.26 7.80 33.42
N PHE A 143 -5.42 8.35 33.03
CA PHE A 143 -6.45 8.83 33.92
C PHE A 143 -7.76 8.12 33.65
N THR A 144 -8.35 7.54 34.68
CA THR A 144 -9.70 6.98 34.61
C THR A 144 -10.73 8.12 34.82
N PRO A 145 -11.76 8.22 33.98
CA PRO A 145 -12.81 9.20 34.17
C PRO A 145 -13.47 9.08 35.55
N PRO A 146 -13.80 10.18 36.22
CA PRO A 146 -14.56 10.14 37.47
C PRO A 146 -15.90 9.44 37.29
N ILE A 147 -16.34 8.70 38.29
CA ILE A 147 -17.64 8.00 38.29
C ILE A 147 -18.77 8.99 38.00
N GLY A 148 -19.61 8.67 37.00
CA GLY A 148 -20.74 9.49 36.58
C GLY A 148 -20.40 10.62 35.61
N SER A 149 -19.14 10.77 35.18
CA SER A 149 -18.76 11.75 34.13
C SER A 149 -19.38 11.43 32.79
N TYR A 150 -19.65 10.15 32.52
CA TYR A 150 -20.21 9.64 31.27
C TYR A 150 -21.36 8.69 31.53
N SER A 151 -22.27 8.58 30.53
CA SER A 151 -23.45 7.73 30.66
C SER A 151 -23.06 6.24 30.65
N ALA A 152 -23.56 5.49 31.62
CA ALA A 152 -23.41 4.03 31.67
C ALA A 152 -24.09 3.30 30.48
N THR A 153 -24.92 4.02 29.71
CA THR A 153 -25.60 3.47 28.52
C THR A 153 -24.86 3.79 27.22
N SER A 154 -23.70 4.47 27.25
CA SER A 154 -22.88 4.70 26.07
C SER A 154 -22.05 3.46 25.72
N GLY A 155 -21.63 3.39 24.46
CA GLY A 155 -20.68 2.41 23.96
C GLY A 155 -19.46 3.08 23.33
N ASN A 156 -18.59 2.30 22.73
CA ASN A 156 -17.34 2.78 22.14
C ASN A 156 -17.15 2.24 20.73
N ILE A 157 -16.27 2.89 19.95
CA ILE A 157 -15.73 2.35 18.70
C ILE A 157 -14.20 2.30 18.81
N SER A 158 -13.61 1.17 18.43
CA SER A 158 -12.17 0.97 18.35
C SER A 158 -11.80 0.58 16.91
N ILE A 159 -10.91 1.34 16.29
CA ILE A 159 -10.49 1.12 14.91
C ILE A 159 -8.99 0.83 14.89
N GLN A 160 -8.63 -0.25 14.21
CA GLN A 160 -7.25 -0.57 13.91
C GLN A 160 -6.98 -0.38 12.42
N VAL A 161 -5.89 0.30 12.09
CA VAL A 161 -5.43 0.47 10.71
C VAL A 161 -4.06 -0.18 10.56
N LEU A 162 -3.99 -1.14 9.66
CA LEU A 162 -2.77 -1.87 9.33
C LEU A 162 -2.38 -1.63 7.87
N GLY A 163 -1.09 -1.60 7.60
CA GLY A 163 -0.56 -1.60 6.25
C GLY A 163 -0.60 -2.99 5.61
N ALA A 164 -0.15 -3.09 4.38
CA ALA A 164 -0.15 -4.33 3.59
C ALA A 164 0.66 -5.46 4.24
N SER A 165 1.71 -5.13 4.97
CA SER A 165 2.54 -6.09 5.72
C SER A 165 1.99 -6.44 7.10
N GLY A 166 0.81 -5.92 7.47
CA GLY A 166 0.22 -6.10 8.79
C GLY A 166 0.87 -5.21 9.88
N GLN A 167 1.71 -4.26 9.49
CA GLN A 167 2.28 -3.29 10.43
C GLN A 167 1.27 -2.18 10.75
N PRO A 168 1.26 -1.64 11.99
CA PRO A 168 0.44 -0.50 12.34
C PRO A 168 0.66 0.68 11.40
N GLN A 169 -0.41 1.38 11.05
CA GLN A 169 -0.38 2.63 10.27
C GLN A 169 -0.71 3.81 11.18
N PRO A 170 0.28 4.56 11.66
CA PRO A 170 0.06 5.74 12.50
C PRO A 170 -0.37 6.96 11.66
N ASN A 171 -0.98 7.93 12.34
CA ASN A 171 -1.40 9.22 11.77
C ASN A 171 -2.46 9.13 10.66
N VAL A 172 -3.15 8.01 10.52
CA VAL A 172 -4.28 7.90 9.57
C VAL A 172 -5.51 8.58 10.17
N PRO A 173 -6.08 9.60 9.51
CA PRO A 173 -7.31 10.24 9.98
C PRO A 173 -8.48 9.27 9.90
N VAL A 174 -9.09 8.97 11.03
CA VAL A 174 -10.30 8.15 11.16
C VAL A 174 -11.44 9.07 11.53
N THR A 175 -12.49 9.09 10.73
CA THR A 175 -13.69 9.89 11.02
C THR A 175 -14.86 8.96 11.34
N VAL A 176 -15.51 9.22 12.47
CA VAL A 176 -16.74 8.54 12.90
C VAL A 176 -17.89 9.54 12.86
N ALA A 177 -18.94 9.24 12.09
CA ALA A 177 -20.13 10.08 11.95
C ALA A 177 -21.40 9.28 12.20
N SER A 178 -22.37 9.85 12.92
CA SER A 178 -23.65 9.19 13.16
C SER A 178 -24.44 9.04 11.86
N SER A 179 -24.97 7.84 11.60
CA SER A 179 -25.83 7.56 10.46
C SER A 179 -27.30 7.69 10.87
N GLY A 180 -28.00 8.71 10.33
CA GLY A 180 -29.46 8.84 10.52
C GLY A 180 -29.95 9.36 11.88
N SER A 181 -29.07 9.95 12.71
CA SER A 181 -29.45 10.53 14.00
C SER A 181 -29.99 11.96 13.85
N SER A 182 -30.96 12.33 14.70
CA SER A 182 -31.46 13.70 14.82
C SER A 182 -30.44 14.68 15.41
N THR A 183 -29.42 14.17 16.11
CA THR A 183 -28.27 14.90 16.60
C THR A 183 -27.03 14.42 15.85
N PRO A 184 -26.52 15.22 14.88
CA PRO A 184 -25.36 14.83 14.11
C PRO A 184 -24.11 14.77 15.01
N TYR A 185 -23.47 13.61 15.03
CA TYR A 185 -22.15 13.42 15.63
C TYR A 185 -21.14 13.25 14.51
N SER A 186 -20.03 13.94 14.60
CA SER A 186 -18.89 13.73 13.71
C SER A 186 -17.61 14.11 14.46
N GLN A 187 -16.69 13.16 14.56
CA GLN A 187 -15.38 13.36 15.16
C GLN A 187 -14.32 12.66 14.32
N SER A 188 -13.16 13.30 14.18
CA SER A 188 -11.99 12.73 13.52
C SER A 188 -10.83 12.64 14.51
N VAL A 189 -10.18 11.48 14.55
CA VAL A 189 -9.01 11.19 15.40
C VAL A 189 -7.98 10.50 14.51
N ASN A 190 -6.71 10.85 14.66
CA ASN A 190 -5.64 10.14 13.97
C ASN A 190 -5.28 8.86 14.71
N THR A 191 -4.89 7.83 13.98
CA THR A 191 -4.36 6.62 14.60
C THR A 191 -3.03 6.89 15.32
N ASP A 192 -2.87 6.27 16.48
CA ASP A 192 -1.64 6.30 17.27
C ASP A 192 -0.50 5.46 16.65
N GLN A 193 0.62 5.33 17.37
CA GLN A 193 1.77 4.51 16.93
C GLN A 193 1.46 3.01 16.78
N SER A 194 0.37 2.54 17.39
CA SER A 194 -0.12 1.16 17.25
C SER A 194 -1.16 1.01 16.13
N GLY A 195 -1.40 2.08 15.36
CA GLY A 195 -2.41 2.12 14.30
C GLY A 195 -3.83 2.18 14.83
N CYS A 196 -4.05 2.64 16.08
CA CYS A 196 -5.34 2.62 16.76
C CYS A 196 -5.97 4.01 16.81
N ALA A 197 -7.29 4.07 16.57
CA ALA A 197 -8.13 5.23 16.87
C ALA A 197 -9.31 4.79 17.72
N PHE A 198 -9.55 5.48 18.84
CA PHE A 198 -10.58 5.11 19.80
C PHE A 198 -11.59 6.24 20.02
N PHE A 199 -12.88 5.90 19.97
CA PHE A 199 -14.00 6.83 20.10
C PHE A 199 -14.90 6.38 21.25
N PRO A 200 -14.75 6.95 22.44
CA PRO A 200 -15.50 6.54 23.60
C PRO A 200 -16.85 7.25 23.72
N PHE A 201 -17.72 6.71 24.58
CA PHE A 201 -18.95 7.32 25.09
C PHE A 201 -19.99 7.69 24.02
N LEU A 202 -20.03 6.93 22.93
CA LEU A 202 -21.00 7.11 21.86
C LEU A 202 -22.41 6.68 22.29
N VAL A 203 -23.40 7.42 21.87
CA VAL A 203 -24.81 7.01 22.03
C VAL A 203 -25.07 5.75 21.20
N PRO A 204 -25.78 4.74 21.72
CA PRO A 204 -26.11 3.57 20.91
C PRO A 204 -26.80 3.93 19.59
N GLY A 205 -26.32 3.33 18.49
CA GLY A 205 -26.78 3.65 17.15
C GLY A 205 -25.80 3.18 16.07
N ASN A 206 -26.10 3.54 14.83
CA ASN A 206 -25.24 3.22 13.70
C ASN A 206 -24.31 4.41 13.37
N TYR A 207 -23.06 4.10 13.15
CA TYR A 207 -22.01 5.07 12.81
C TYR A 207 -21.30 4.65 11.55
N GLN A 208 -21.08 5.60 10.65
CA GLN A 208 -20.18 5.43 9.53
C GLN A 208 -18.77 5.80 9.97
N VAL A 209 -17.86 4.84 9.78
CA VAL A 209 -16.42 5.03 10.03
C VAL A 209 -15.74 5.11 8.67
N SER A 210 -14.93 6.14 8.45
CA SER A 210 -14.19 6.34 7.20
C SER A 210 -12.75 6.74 7.47
N LEU A 211 -11.85 6.32 6.56
CA LEU A 211 -10.45 6.74 6.57
C LEU A 211 -10.23 7.86 5.57
N ALA A 212 -9.22 8.68 5.84
CA ALA A 212 -8.68 9.65 4.90
C ALA A 212 -7.17 9.47 4.76
N THR A 213 -6.60 10.05 3.70
CA THR A 213 -5.16 9.99 3.42
C THR A 213 -4.36 10.66 4.52
N PRO A 214 -3.37 9.98 5.14
CA PRO A 214 -2.57 10.55 6.22
C PRO A 214 -1.58 11.62 5.76
N VAL A 215 -1.11 11.53 4.50
CA VAL A 215 -0.13 12.46 3.94
C VAL A 215 -0.70 13.17 2.72
N ALA A 216 -0.73 14.50 2.77
CA ALA A 216 -1.25 15.30 1.66
C ALA A 216 -0.39 15.13 0.40
N GLY A 217 -1.05 14.84 -0.73
CA GLY A 217 -0.39 14.64 -2.03
C GLY A 217 0.02 13.20 -2.31
N GLU A 218 -0.13 12.30 -1.35
CA GLU A 218 0.05 10.86 -1.55
C GLU A 218 -1.29 10.16 -1.70
N THR A 219 -1.32 9.05 -2.40
CA THR A 219 -2.52 8.21 -2.53
C THR A 219 -2.38 7.00 -1.63
N TYR A 220 -3.40 6.74 -0.82
CA TYR A 220 -3.52 5.54 -0.02
C TYR A 220 -4.75 4.76 -0.45
N VAL A 221 -4.69 3.45 -0.42
CA VAL A 221 -5.77 2.57 -0.87
C VAL A 221 -5.98 1.38 0.05
N SER A 222 -7.21 0.88 0.06
CA SER A 222 -7.55 -0.39 0.70
C SER A 222 -7.32 -1.57 -0.26
N PRO A 223 -7.39 -2.83 0.22
CA PRO A 223 -7.33 -4.02 -0.64
C PRO A 223 -8.40 -4.08 -1.74
N SER A 224 -9.48 -3.30 -1.61
CA SER A 224 -10.52 -3.15 -2.63
C SER A 224 -10.31 -1.95 -3.56
N GLY A 225 -9.14 -1.30 -3.52
CA GLY A 225 -8.82 -0.15 -4.36
C GLY A 225 -9.51 1.16 -3.96
N GLN A 226 -10.09 1.23 -2.76
CA GLN A 226 -10.77 2.44 -2.29
C GLN A 226 -9.79 3.40 -1.60
N THR A 227 -9.78 4.65 -2.03
CA THR A 227 -8.97 5.71 -1.43
C THR A 227 -9.54 6.24 -0.10
N ASN A 228 -10.85 6.14 0.09
CA ASN A 228 -11.55 6.52 1.31
C ASN A 228 -12.45 5.35 1.78
N PRO A 229 -11.87 4.24 2.25
CA PRO A 229 -12.65 3.09 2.66
C PRO A 229 -13.54 3.45 3.85
N SER A 230 -14.76 2.92 3.86
CA SER A 230 -15.70 3.15 4.93
C SER A 230 -16.49 1.90 5.30
N VAL A 231 -16.92 1.84 6.57
CA VAL A 231 -17.77 0.78 7.11
C VAL A 231 -18.82 1.37 8.02
N THR A 232 -19.97 0.71 8.15
CA THR A 232 -20.99 1.08 9.14
C THR A 232 -20.92 0.13 10.32
N LEU A 233 -20.75 0.68 11.53
CA LEU A 233 -20.70 -0.07 12.78
C LEU A 233 -21.88 0.27 13.68
N GLY A 234 -22.46 -0.76 14.29
CA GLY A 234 -23.51 -0.62 15.30
C GLY A 234 -22.89 -0.54 16.71
N VAL A 235 -23.12 0.58 17.39
CA VAL A 235 -22.71 0.76 18.78
C VAL A 235 -23.85 0.34 19.70
N THR A 236 -23.54 -0.50 20.68
CA THR A 236 -24.45 -0.93 21.74
C THR A 236 -23.97 -0.45 23.10
N SER A 237 -24.90 -0.33 24.07
CA SER A 237 -24.58 0.13 25.43
C SER A 237 -23.52 -0.74 26.09
N SER A 238 -22.56 -0.12 26.74
CA SER A 238 -21.48 -0.75 27.53
C SER A 238 -20.60 -1.73 26.72
N GLN A 239 -20.59 -1.60 25.38
CA GLN A 239 -19.77 -2.44 24.52
C GLN A 239 -18.91 -1.60 23.59
N THR A 240 -17.80 -2.19 23.11
CA THR A 240 -16.96 -1.61 22.11
C THR A 240 -17.18 -2.33 20.78
N ALA A 241 -17.60 -1.58 19.75
CA ALA A 241 -17.60 -2.06 18.37
C ALA A 241 -16.20 -1.89 17.79
N ASP A 242 -15.62 -2.96 17.30
CA ASP A 242 -14.26 -2.94 16.72
C ASP A 242 -14.27 -3.26 15.23
N TYR A 243 -13.30 -2.66 14.53
CA TYR A 243 -13.07 -2.94 13.12
C TYR A 243 -11.61 -2.72 12.74
N GLN A 244 -11.10 -3.58 11.84
CA GLN A 244 -9.74 -3.49 11.31
C GLN A 244 -9.78 -3.14 9.83
N PHE A 245 -9.12 -2.05 9.47
CA PHE A 245 -8.85 -1.70 8.08
C PHE A 245 -7.44 -2.11 7.69
N TYR A 246 -7.30 -2.54 6.44
CA TYR A 246 -6.03 -2.54 5.74
C TYR A 246 -5.99 -1.32 4.83
N TYR A 247 -4.95 -0.49 4.96
CA TYR A 247 -4.84 0.77 4.25
C TYR A 247 -3.37 1.15 4.14
N ASP A 248 -2.85 1.28 2.93
CA ASP A 248 -1.44 1.56 2.69
C ASP A 248 -1.24 2.48 1.50
N GLN A 249 -0.04 3.05 1.39
CA GLN A 249 0.32 3.89 0.26
C GLN A 249 0.22 3.09 -1.04
N ALA A 250 -0.47 3.65 -2.03
CA ALA A 250 -0.73 3.00 -3.29
C ALA A 250 0.57 2.72 -4.05
N ALA A 251 0.67 1.53 -4.61
CA ALA A 251 1.74 1.14 -5.51
C ALA A 251 1.34 1.35 -6.97
N THR A 252 2.34 1.45 -7.83
CA THR A 252 2.18 1.58 -9.28
C THR A 252 2.89 0.43 -9.99
N ILE A 253 2.24 -0.14 -10.98
CA ILE A 253 2.85 -1.12 -11.89
C ILE A 253 3.14 -0.43 -13.22
N GLN A 254 4.39 -0.49 -13.65
CA GLN A 254 4.79 -0.13 -14.99
C GLN A 254 4.78 -1.36 -15.90
N LEU A 255 4.03 -1.30 -16.99
CA LEU A 255 4.03 -2.39 -17.97
C LEU A 255 5.33 -2.39 -18.78
N PRO A 256 5.89 -3.58 -19.07
CA PRO A 256 7.10 -3.66 -19.89
C PRO A 256 6.82 -3.14 -21.31
N THR A 257 7.76 -2.39 -21.86
CA THR A 257 7.69 -1.97 -23.26
C THR A 257 7.73 -3.20 -24.18
N PRO A 258 6.77 -3.35 -25.10
CA PRO A 258 6.81 -4.44 -26.07
C PRO A 258 8.14 -4.48 -26.84
N ALA A 259 8.62 -5.68 -27.15
CA ALA A 259 9.79 -5.82 -28.00
C ALA A 259 9.56 -5.13 -29.37
N PRO A 260 10.60 -4.63 -30.03
CA PRO A 260 10.47 -3.96 -31.32
C PRO A 260 9.67 -4.80 -32.32
N ASN A 261 8.71 -4.16 -32.98
CA ASN A 261 7.79 -4.77 -33.95
C ASN A 261 6.68 -5.68 -33.38
N TYR A 262 6.64 -5.95 -32.07
CA TYR A 262 5.49 -6.59 -31.44
C TYR A 262 4.44 -5.56 -31.04
N THR A 263 3.19 -5.90 -31.24
CA THR A 263 2.05 -5.09 -30.80
C THR A 263 1.22 -5.86 -29.77
N ILE A 264 0.71 -5.13 -28.77
CA ILE A 264 -0.38 -5.64 -27.95
C ILE A 264 -1.66 -5.36 -28.72
N ALA A 265 -2.51 -6.38 -28.85
CA ALA A 265 -3.77 -6.21 -29.57
C ALA A 265 -4.62 -5.14 -28.85
N PRO A 266 -5.18 -4.15 -29.58
CA PRO A 266 -6.12 -3.19 -29.01
C PRO A 266 -7.32 -3.94 -28.41
N GLN A 267 -7.84 -3.47 -27.28
CA GLN A 267 -8.93 -4.08 -26.51
C GLN A 267 -8.60 -5.39 -25.77
N LEU A 268 -7.34 -5.79 -25.74
CA LEU A 268 -6.94 -6.87 -24.86
C LEU A 268 -7.00 -6.37 -23.41
N GLY A 269 -7.77 -7.05 -22.57
CA GLY A 269 -7.80 -6.74 -21.14
C GLY A 269 -6.48 -7.13 -20.46
N LEU A 270 -6.22 -6.54 -19.33
CA LEU A 270 -5.16 -6.92 -18.41
C LEU A 270 -5.80 -7.48 -17.15
N THR A 271 -5.36 -8.64 -16.70
CA THR A 271 -5.82 -9.23 -15.44
C THR A 271 -4.72 -9.14 -14.40
N LEU A 272 -5.08 -8.62 -13.23
CA LEU A 272 -4.31 -8.69 -12.00
C LEU A 272 -5.02 -9.65 -11.05
N ALA A 273 -4.30 -10.60 -10.46
CA ALA A 273 -4.87 -11.56 -9.53
C ALA A 273 -4.01 -11.70 -8.28
N ASN A 274 -4.69 -11.67 -7.15
CA ASN A 274 -4.09 -11.92 -5.86
C ASN A 274 -5.12 -12.59 -4.93
N SER A 275 -4.72 -13.64 -4.20
CA SER A 275 -5.60 -14.37 -3.29
C SER A 275 -6.05 -13.55 -2.06
N GLN A 276 -5.39 -12.43 -1.79
CA GLN A 276 -5.70 -11.53 -0.68
C GLN A 276 -6.64 -10.37 -1.06
N MET A 277 -7.01 -10.22 -2.34
CA MET A 277 -7.95 -9.19 -2.79
C MET A 277 -9.33 -9.44 -2.20
N SER A 278 -9.92 -8.41 -1.57
CA SER A 278 -11.24 -8.47 -0.98
C SER A 278 -12.23 -7.56 -1.73
N GLY A 279 -13.46 -8.03 -1.90
CA GLY A 279 -14.55 -7.24 -2.48
C GLY A 279 -14.64 -7.27 -4.01
N LEU A 280 -13.54 -7.44 -4.73
CA LEU A 280 -13.50 -7.57 -6.20
C LEU A 280 -13.27 -9.01 -6.66
N GLY A 281 -13.16 -9.94 -5.71
CA GLY A 281 -12.68 -11.28 -5.99
C GLY A 281 -11.15 -11.32 -6.07
N THR A 282 -10.61 -12.33 -6.74
CA THR A 282 -9.16 -12.50 -6.89
C THR A 282 -8.62 -11.84 -8.16
N GLU A 283 -9.46 -11.17 -8.94
CA GLU A 283 -9.10 -10.65 -10.26
C GLU A 283 -9.65 -9.23 -10.47
N ILE A 284 -8.77 -8.33 -10.88
CA ILE A 284 -9.12 -7.03 -11.43
C ILE A 284 -8.82 -7.08 -12.92
N THR A 285 -9.79 -6.73 -13.74
CA THR A 285 -9.60 -6.62 -15.19
C THR A 285 -9.72 -5.17 -15.60
N ASP A 286 -8.61 -4.59 -15.99
CA ASP A 286 -8.59 -3.29 -16.62
C ASP A 286 -8.47 -3.44 -18.13
N PRO A 287 -9.37 -2.83 -18.93
CA PRO A 287 -9.17 -2.76 -20.36
C PRO A 287 -7.90 -1.95 -20.63
N ILE A 288 -6.94 -2.53 -21.35
CA ILE A 288 -5.79 -1.76 -21.84
C ILE A 288 -6.35 -0.71 -22.80
N PRO A 289 -6.25 0.59 -22.50
CA PRO A 289 -6.67 1.64 -23.42
C PRO A 289 -5.95 1.47 -24.77
N SER A 290 -6.59 1.86 -25.84
CA SER A 290 -5.98 1.90 -27.18
C SER A 290 -4.79 2.88 -27.17
N GLY A 291 -3.58 2.36 -27.10
CA GLY A 291 -2.35 3.09 -26.87
C GLY A 291 -1.76 2.59 -25.56
N THR A 292 -0.58 2.05 -25.58
CA THR A 292 0.11 1.42 -24.46
C THR A 292 -0.10 2.17 -23.13
N PRO A 293 -0.92 1.66 -22.20
CA PRO A 293 -0.85 2.16 -20.84
C PRO A 293 0.52 1.74 -20.33
N THR A 294 1.30 2.72 -19.95
CA THR A 294 2.62 2.47 -19.41
C THR A 294 2.52 2.12 -17.93
N GLU A 295 1.44 2.50 -17.26
CA GLU A 295 1.31 2.40 -15.81
C GLU A 295 -0.12 2.04 -15.38
N ILE A 296 -0.22 1.25 -14.30
CA ILE A 296 -1.44 0.98 -13.54
C ILE A 296 -1.20 1.50 -12.13
N THR A 297 -1.98 2.48 -11.74
CA THR A 297 -1.85 3.19 -10.45
C THR A 297 -2.88 2.71 -9.44
N ASP A 298 -2.77 3.23 -8.22
CA ASP A 298 -3.75 3.04 -7.14
C ASP A 298 -3.95 1.58 -6.72
N LEU A 299 -2.86 0.79 -6.77
CA LEU A 299 -2.86 -0.61 -6.37
C LEU A 299 -2.48 -0.77 -4.90
N PHE A 300 -3.22 -1.62 -4.18
CA PHE A 300 -2.82 -2.01 -2.83
C PHE A 300 -1.58 -2.92 -2.90
N PRO A 301 -0.51 -2.63 -2.11
CA PRO A 301 0.77 -3.34 -2.22
C PRO A 301 0.75 -4.69 -1.49
N PHE A 302 0.01 -5.68 -2.01
CA PHE A 302 -0.07 -7.01 -1.42
C PHE A 302 1.31 -7.65 -1.26
N THR A 303 1.60 -8.15 -0.06
CA THR A 303 2.90 -8.78 0.25
C THR A 303 3.16 -10.08 -0.53
N SER A 304 2.10 -10.73 -1.01
CA SER A 304 2.19 -11.90 -1.89
C SER A 304 2.56 -11.53 -3.33
N GLY A 305 2.51 -10.24 -3.69
CA GLY A 305 2.62 -9.75 -5.05
C GLY A 305 1.42 -10.11 -5.92
N ASP A 306 1.32 -9.50 -7.10
CA ASP A 306 0.24 -9.71 -8.05
C ASP A 306 0.71 -10.50 -9.27
N TYR A 307 -0.07 -11.51 -9.66
CA TYR A 307 0.07 -12.16 -10.96
C TYR A 307 -0.56 -11.28 -12.03
N ILE A 308 0.15 -11.03 -13.11
CA ILE A 308 -0.28 -10.11 -14.16
C ILE A 308 -0.14 -10.79 -15.52
N TRP A 309 -1.22 -10.79 -16.31
CA TRP A 309 -1.20 -11.35 -17.66
C TRP A 309 -2.14 -10.64 -18.62
N LEU A 310 -1.89 -10.80 -19.91
CA LEU A 310 -2.78 -10.32 -20.95
C LEU A 310 -3.99 -11.25 -21.09
N GLY A 311 -5.17 -10.65 -21.27
CA GLY A 311 -6.46 -11.34 -21.37
C GLY A 311 -7.22 -11.40 -20.04
N THR A 312 -8.52 -11.67 -20.13
CA THR A 312 -9.44 -11.62 -18.97
C THR A 312 -9.92 -12.98 -18.50
N CYS A 313 -9.56 -14.05 -19.21
CA CYS A 313 -10.15 -15.36 -19.04
C CYS A 313 -9.21 -16.39 -18.41
N TYR A 314 -8.27 -15.98 -17.62
CA TYR A 314 -7.40 -16.89 -16.89
C TYR A 314 -7.81 -16.87 -15.41
N SER A 315 -8.70 -17.80 -15.04
CA SER A 315 -9.18 -17.89 -13.67
C SER A 315 -8.14 -18.50 -12.75
N TYR A 316 -7.85 -17.84 -11.64
CA TYR A 316 -7.07 -18.39 -10.52
C TYR A 316 -7.83 -19.53 -9.81
N GLN A 317 -9.12 -19.70 -10.07
CA GLN A 317 -9.94 -20.68 -9.36
C GLN A 317 -9.76 -22.10 -9.87
N SER A 318 -9.21 -22.87 -8.97
CA SER A 318 -9.33 -24.32 -8.83
C SER A 318 -8.92 -25.19 -10.05
N GLY A 319 -7.69 -25.57 -10.07
CA GLY A 319 -7.34 -26.95 -10.51
C GLY A 319 -7.07 -27.14 -11.98
N VAL A 320 -7.13 -26.15 -12.84
CA VAL A 320 -7.00 -26.41 -14.29
C VAL A 320 -5.78 -25.79 -14.95
N GLN A 321 -4.98 -25.02 -14.34
CA GLN A 321 -3.58 -24.81 -14.77
C GLN A 321 -2.84 -24.11 -13.64
N SER A 322 -1.79 -24.73 -13.18
CA SER A 322 -0.89 -24.12 -12.24
C SER A 322 -0.27 -22.88 -12.89
N PHE A 323 -0.34 -21.74 -12.19
CA PHE A 323 0.44 -20.53 -12.50
C PHE A 323 1.96 -20.77 -12.41
N THR A 324 2.41 -22.00 -12.50
CA THR A 324 3.81 -22.39 -12.37
C THR A 324 4.73 -21.69 -13.39
N SER A 325 4.15 -21.06 -14.42
CA SER A 325 4.89 -20.27 -15.40
C SER A 325 4.84 -18.75 -15.15
N LEU A 326 4.03 -18.27 -14.17
CA LEU A 326 3.94 -16.87 -13.85
C LEU A 326 4.69 -16.56 -12.55
N THR A 327 5.47 -15.51 -12.56
CA THR A 327 6.12 -14.97 -11.37
C THR A 327 5.31 -13.76 -10.88
N PRO A 328 4.90 -13.70 -9.60
CA PRO A 328 4.19 -12.53 -9.11
C PRO A 328 5.09 -11.30 -9.16
N THR A 329 4.48 -10.16 -9.48
CA THR A 329 5.12 -8.86 -9.38
C THR A 329 5.00 -8.38 -7.95
N GLN A 330 6.12 -8.21 -7.25
CA GLN A 330 6.15 -7.68 -5.89
C GLN A 330 5.85 -6.19 -5.92
N LEU A 331 4.92 -5.76 -5.08
CA LEU A 331 4.54 -4.37 -4.92
C LEU A 331 5.02 -3.86 -3.56
N TYR A 332 5.46 -2.61 -3.54
CA TYR A 332 5.90 -1.94 -2.33
C TYR A 332 5.14 -0.61 -2.17
N PRO A 333 4.79 -0.22 -0.92
CA PRO A 333 4.08 1.03 -0.67
C PRO A 333 4.80 2.23 -1.31
N GLY A 334 4.07 3.02 -2.11
CA GLY A 334 4.57 4.24 -2.75
C GLY A 334 5.56 4.03 -3.90
N GLU A 335 5.87 2.80 -4.28
CA GLU A 335 6.86 2.52 -5.32
C GLU A 335 6.23 2.15 -6.67
N THR A 336 6.99 2.39 -7.73
CA THR A 336 6.67 1.92 -9.09
C THR A 336 7.50 0.69 -9.41
N THR A 337 6.85 -0.42 -9.71
CA THR A 337 7.51 -1.70 -10.03
C THR A 337 7.18 -2.12 -11.45
N THR A 338 8.18 -2.61 -12.21
CA THR A 338 7.93 -3.17 -13.55
C THR A 338 7.25 -4.53 -13.46
N ALA A 339 6.16 -4.71 -14.21
CA ALA A 339 5.36 -5.93 -14.21
C ALA A 339 6.13 -7.14 -14.74
N ASN A 340 5.98 -8.27 -14.05
CA ASN A 340 6.26 -9.58 -14.61
C ASN A 340 5.05 -10.03 -15.45
N LEU A 341 4.91 -9.46 -16.65
CA LEU A 341 3.72 -9.63 -17.48
C LEU A 341 3.71 -11.01 -18.17
N GLY A 342 2.65 -11.76 -17.92
CA GLY A 342 2.40 -13.03 -18.62
C GLY A 342 1.78 -12.81 -20.01
N TYR A 343 2.51 -13.19 -21.06
CA TYR A 343 2.07 -13.13 -22.45
C TYR A 343 2.79 -14.17 -23.32
N ALA A 344 2.20 -14.48 -24.47
CA ALA A 344 2.82 -15.37 -25.46
C ALA A 344 3.12 -14.60 -26.75
N PRO A 345 4.40 -14.47 -27.17
CA PRO A 345 4.76 -13.82 -28.43
C PRO A 345 4.45 -14.73 -29.64
N TYR A 346 3.64 -14.25 -30.56
CA TYR A 346 3.25 -15.00 -31.74
C TYR A 346 3.42 -14.21 -33.04
N SER A 347 3.69 -14.96 -34.11
CA SER A 347 3.76 -14.48 -35.47
C SER A 347 2.50 -14.94 -36.22
N LEU A 348 1.68 -14.01 -36.69
CA LEU A 348 0.42 -14.29 -37.36
C LEU A 348 0.54 -13.94 -38.85
N SER A 349 0.15 -14.87 -39.72
CA SER A 349 0.05 -14.64 -41.15
C SER A 349 -1.26 -15.18 -41.72
N VAL A 350 -1.73 -14.58 -42.81
CA VAL A 350 -2.93 -15.02 -43.51
C VAL A 350 -2.59 -15.31 -44.95
N THR A 351 -3.05 -16.46 -45.48
CA THR A 351 -2.78 -16.89 -46.85
C THR A 351 -4.08 -17.14 -47.60
N TYR A 352 -4.03 -16.93 -48.92
CA TYR A 352 -5.05 -17.34 -49.88
C TYR A 352 -4.38 -18.03 -51.04
N ASN A 353 -4.84 -19.24 -51.40
CA ASN A 353 -4.19 -20.09 -52.40
C ASN A 353 -2.67 -20.27 -52.16
N GLY A 354 -2.28 -20.36 -50.87
CA GLY A 354 -0.89 -20.53 -50.46
C GLY A 354 -0.02 -19.27 -50.55
N GLN A 355 -0.57 -18.13 -50.98
CA GLN A 355 0.15 -16.86 -51.04
C GLN A 355 -0.24 -15.95 -49.88
N PRO A 356 0.73 -15.27 -49.20
CA PRO A 356 0.44 -14.29 -48.16
C PRO A 356 -0.43 -13.14 -48.69
N ILE A 357 -1.37 -12.73 -47.89
CA ILE A 357 -2.23 -11.57 -48.19
C ILE A 357 -2.05 -10.46 -47.18
N SER A 358 -2.19 -9.21 -47.62
CA SER A 358 -2.18 -8.03 -46.76
C SER A 358 -3.59 -7.56 -46.47
N GLY A 359 -3.77 -6.85 -45.33
CA GLY A 359 -5.03 -6.23 -44.98
C GLY A 359 -6.12 -7.16 -44.44
N ALA A 360 -5.81 -8.43 -44.19
CA ALA A 360 -6.73 -9.35 -43.54
C ALA A 360 -6.94 -8.94 -42.08
N GLN A 361 -8.19 -8.98 -41.64
CA GLN A 361 -8.53 -8.80 -40.21
C GLN A 361 -8.44 -10.14 -39.48
N ILE A 362 -7.73 -10.19 -38.38
CA ILE A 362 -7.61 -11.38 -37.53
C ILE A 362 -8.33 -11.11 -36.21
N THR A 363 -9.28 -11.96 -35.88
CA THR A 363 -9.97 -11.99 -34.59
C THR A 363 -9.40 -13.10 -33.74
N ILE A 364 -8.98 -12.80 -32.52
CA ILE A 364 -8.50 -13.76 -31.53
C ILE A 364 -9.67 -14.00 -30.57
N SER A 365 -10.01 -15.28 -30.36
CA SER A 365 -11.07 -15.69 -29.43
C SER A 365 -10.46 -16.54 -28.33
N MET A 366 -10.72 -16.19 -27.06
CA MET A 366 -10.37 -17.04 -25.93
C MET A 366 -11.39 -18.16 -25.77
N MET A 367 -10.94 -19.35 -25.48
CA MET A 367 -11.78 -20.55 -25.40
C MET A 367 -11.67 -21.20 -24.02
N ASP A 368 -12.74 -21.87 -23.61
CA ASP A 368 -12.72 -22.72 -22.42
C ASP A 368 -12.07 -24.07 -22.74
N PRO A 369 -10.89 -24.39 -22.18
CA PRO A 369 -10.24 -25.66 -22.43
C PRO A 369 -10.99 -26.88 -21.87
N SER A 370 -11.93 -26.68 -20.94
CA SER A 370 -12.74 -27.76 -20.37
C SER A 370 -13.92 -28.19 -21.26
N SER A 371 -14.25 -27.40 -22.28
CA SER A 371 -15.33 -27.71 -23.20
C SER A 371 -14.87 -28.66 -24.30
N THR A 372 -15.28 -29.93 -24.23
CA THR A 372 -14.94 -30.96 -25.23
C THR A 372 -15.89 -30.99 -26.44
N SER A 373 -17.00 -30.26 -26.45
CA SER A 373 -18.10 -30.45 -27.41
C SER A 373 -18.55 -29.23 -28.18
N SER A 374 -18.05 -28.05 -27.88
CA SER A 374 -18.26 -26.80 -28.66
C SER A 374 -17.26 -25.78 -28.20
N PRO A 375 -16.87 -24.82 -29.06
CA PRO A 375 -16.12 -23.66 -28.60
C PRO A 375 -17.02 -22.82 -27.70
N SER A 376 -17.23 -23.28 -26.47
CA SER A 376 -17.87 -22.49 -25.46
C SER A 376 -16.79 -21.61 -24.84
N TYR A 377 -17.05 -20.33 -24.85
CA TYR A 377 -16.22 -19.33 -24.21
C TYR A 377 -16.19 -19.61 -22.71
N ASN A 378 -15.05 -19.39 -22.08
CA ASN A 378 -14.89 -19.59 -20.66
C ASN A 378 -15.93 -18.74 -19.90
N GLN A 379 -16.93 -19.39 -19.33
CA GLN A 379 -17.98 -18.72 -18.54
C GLN A 379 -17.45 -18.17 -17.21
N ASN A 380 -16.25 -18.56 -16.82
CA ASN A 380 -15.58 -18.04 -15.64
C ASN A 380 -14.78 -16.74 -15.87
N CYS A 381 -14.82 -16.21 -17.09
CA CYS A 381 -14.43 -14.83 -17.32
C CYS A 381 -15.43 -13.94 -16.61
N THR A 382 -15.05 -13.31 -15.52
CA THR A 382 -15.89 -12.40 -14.76
C THR A 382 -16.27 -11.20 -15.64
N GLY A 383 -17.51 -11.17 -16.08
CA GLY A 383 -18.06 -10.08 -16.89
C GLY A 383 -18.73 -10.60 -18.16
N ASN A 384 -19.98 -10.74 -18.10
CA ASN A 384 -21.07 -10.83 -19.05
C ASN A 384 -20.80 -10.63 -20.55
N SER A 385 -19.63 -11.00 -21.07
CA SER A 385 -19.41 -10.90 -22.50
C SER A 385 -18.90 -12.20 -23.06
N PRO A 386 -19.63 -12.75 -24.04
CA PRO A 386 -19.12 -13.83 -24.84
C PRO A 386 -17.93 -13.28 -25.62
N ALA A 387 -16.87 -14.04 -25.62
CA ALA A 387 -15.76 -13.88 -26.54
C ALA A 387 -15.11 -12.49 -26.57
N TYR A 388 -13.92 -12.42 -26.05
CA TYR A 388 -12.99 -11.41 -26.51
C TYR A 388 -12.75 -11.60 -28.00
N ASN A 389 -13.56 -10.94 -28.80
CA ASN A 389 -13.26 -10.70 -30.20
C ASN A 389 -12.25 -9.55 -30.23
N VAL A 390 -11.01 -9.84 -29.94
CA VAL A 390 -9.94 -8.89 -30.14
C VAL A 390 -9.72 -8.81 -31.64
N GLN A 391 -10.21 -7.75 -32.26
CA GLN A 391 -9.76 -7.43 -33.61
C GLN A 391 -8.30 -7.00 -33.53
N VAL A 392 -7.41 -7.93 -33.73
CA VAL A 392 -6.07 -7.58 -34.15
C VAL A 392 -6.20 -7.06 -35.58
N VAL A 393 -6.32 -5.76 -35.72
CA VAL A 393 -6.10 -5.10 -37.00
C VAL A 393 -4.59 -5.15 -37.25
N SER A 394 -4.10 -6.33 -37.55
CA SER A 394 -2.85 -6.44 -38.23
C SER A 394 -3.19 -6.35 -39.69
N SER A 395 -2.95 -5.19 -40.28
CA SER A 395 -2.68 -5.22 -41.72
C SER A 395 -1.50 -6.15 -41.91
N THR A 396 -1.76 -7.42 -42.24
CA THR A 396 -0.70 -8.29 -42.68
C THR A 396 -0.01 -7.53 -43.80
N SER A 397 1.23 -7.14 -43.54
CA SER A 397 2.07 -6.49 -44.53
C SER A 397 2.30 -7.51 -45.65
N SER A 398 2.33 -7.05 -46.90
CA SER A 398 2.77 -7.87 -47.99
C SER A 398 4.22 -8.39 -47.85
N THR A 399 4.92 -7.97 -46.81
CA THR A 399 6.35 -8.21 -46.57
C THR A 399 6.67 -9.07 -45.36
N GLY A 400 5.69 -9.45 -44.52
CA GLY A 400 5.96 -10.30 -43.36
C GLY A 400 4.78 -10.55 -42.45
N PRO A 401 4.94 -11.46 -41.48
CA PRO A 401 3.91 -11.76 -40.50
C PRO A 401 3.74 -10.60 -39.52
N SER A 402 2.53 -10.50 -38.94
CA SER A 402 2.26 -9.59 -37.82
C SER A 402 2.72 -10.22 -36.52
N LEU A 403 3.56 -9.51 -35.79
CA LEU A 403 4.06 -9.92 -34.49
C LEU A 403 3.14 -9.36 -33.40
N VAL A 404 2.57 -10.25 -32.59
CA VAL A 404 1.59 -9.88 -31.54
C VAL A 404 1.90 -10.59 -30.24
N TYR A 405 1.57 -9.94 -29.14
CA TYR A 405 1.46 -10.60 -27.85
C TYR A 405 0.05 -11.13 -27.65
N LEU A 406 -0.05 -12.43 -27.45
CA LEU A 406 -1.30 -13.13 -27.19
C LEU A 406 -1.58 -13.26 -25.70
N PRO A 407 -2.87 -13.30 -25.31
CA PRO A 407 -3.25 -13.70 -23.97
C PRO A 407 -2.83 -15.13 -23.67
N LEU A 408 -2.69 -15.45 -22.38
CA LEU A 408 -2.43 -16.82 -21.92
C LEU A 408 -3.71 -17.65 -21.91
N GLY A 409 -3.59 -18.94 -22.24
CA GLY A 409 -4.68 -19.89 -22.19
C GLY A 409 -4.97 -20.55 -23.53
N ALA A 410 -6.23 -20.90 -23.76
CA ALA A 410 -6.70 -21.51 -25.01
C ALA A 410 -7.20 -20.43 -25.96
N VAL A 411 -6.57 -20.28 -27.13
CA VAL A 411 -6.93 -19.26 -28.12
C VAL A 411 -7.24 -19.88 -29.49
N SER A 412 -8.20 -19.30 -30.18
CA SER A 412 -8.48 -19.61 -31.59
C SER A 412 -8.47 -18.32 -32.41
N PHE A 413 -8.26 -18.47 -33.71
CA PHE A 413 -8.10 -17.36 -34.63
C PHE A 413 -9.13 -17.46 -35.77
N THR A 414 -9.73 -16.32 -36.10
CA THR A 414 -10.55 -16.18 -37.30
C THR A 414 -9.98 -15.05 -38.13
N ALA A 415 -9.62 -15.32 -39.38
CA ALA A 415 -9.22 -14.29 -40.32
C ALA A 415 -10.34 -14.02 -41.33
N THR A 416 -10.52 -12.75 -41.69
CA THR A 416 -11.45 -12.33 -42.75
C THR A 416 -10.74 -11.36 -43.69
N ALA A 417 -10.97 -11.51 -44.99
CA ALA A 417 -10.49 -10.57 -46.01
C ALA A 417 -11.44 -10.51 -47.19
N THR A 418 -11.49 -9.40 -47.92
CA THR A 418 -12.26 -9.24 -49.14
C THR A 418 -11.29 -9.35 -50.34
N ILE A 419 -11.45 -10.38 -51.15
CA ILE A 419 -10.65 -10.61 -52.33
C ILE A 419 -11.57 -10.68 -53.57
N GLY A 420 -11.32 -9.83 -54.55
CA GLY A 420 -12.14 -9.79 -55.77
C GLY A 420 -13.63 -9.46 -55.51
N GLY A 421 -13.92 -8.73 -54.44
CA GLY A 421 -15.30 -8.39 -54.05
C GLY A 421 -16.00 -9.47 -53.19
N THR A 422 -15.38 -10.60 -52.94
CA THR A 422 -15.92 -11.70 -52.11
C THR A 422 -15.24 -11.69 -50.76
N GLN A 423 -16.04 -11.75 -49.67
CA GLN A 423 -15.53 -11.91 -48.33
C GLN A 423 -15.17 -13.38 -48.06
N LEU A 424 -13.93 -13.64 -47.78
CA LEU A 424 -13.41 -14.95 -47.44
C LEU A 424 -13.13 -15.04 -45.94
N LYS A 425 -13.22 -16.25 -45.40
CA LYS A 425 -13.00 -16.52 -43.96
C LYS A 425 -12.09 -17.73 -43.79
N GLY A 426 -11.16 -17.64 -42.84
CA GLY A 426 -10.34 -18.75 -42.39
C GLY A 426 -10.38 -18.88 -40.87
N VAL A 427 -10.19 -20.08 -40.37
CA VAL A 427 -10.16 -20.38 -38.92
C VAL A 427 -8.90 -21.20 -38.61
N TYR A 428 -8.29 -20.89 -37.46
CA TYR A 428 -7.16 -21.68 -36.98
C TYR A 428 -7.32 -21.94 -35.45
N PRO A 429 -7.17 -23.15 -34.92
CA PRO A 429 -6.96 -24.40 -35.71
C PRO A 429 -8.14 -24.66 -36.67
N PRO A 430 -7.90 -25.44 -37.78
CA PRO A 430 -8.96 -25.77 -38.72
C PRO A 430 -10.16 -26.46 -38.05
N SER A 431 -11.36 -26.29 -38.62
CA SER A 431 -12.57 -26.94 -38.10
C SER A 431 -12.40 -28.44 -38.01
N GLY A 432 -12.72 -29.03 -36.86
CA GLY A 432 -12.53 -30.47 -36.60
C GLY A 432 -11.16 -30.83 -36.00
N SER A 433 -10.28 -29.87 -35.76
CA SER A 433 -9.03 -30.12 -35.01
C SER A 433 -9.33 -30.49 -33.54
N SER A 434 -8.49 -31.35 -32.96
CA SER A 434 -8.54 -31.74 -31.57
C SER A 434 -7.13 -31.53 -30.95
N PRO A 435 -6.93 -30.56 -30.07
CA PRO A 435 -7.91 -29.57 -29.54
C PRO A 435 -8.27 -28.51 -30.59
N PRO A 436 -9.45 -27.86 -30.46
CA PRO A 436 -9.90 -26.79 -31.35
C PRO A 436 -9.28 -25.42 -31.00
N TYR A 437 -8.21 -25.39 -30.26
CA TYR A 437 -7.51 -24.18 -29.78
C TYR A 437 -5.99 -24.39 -29.80
N VAL A 438 -5.27 -23.27 -29.77
CA VAL A 438 -3.85 -23.20 -29.48
C VAL A 438 -3.68 -22.88 -27.98
N SER A 439 -2.91 -23.71 -27.29
CA SER A 439 -2.53 -23.40 -25.89
C SER A 439 -1.35 -22.43 -25.88
N THR A 440 -1.52 -21.28 -25.25
CA THR A 440 -0.49 -20.27 -25.09
C THR A 440 0.01 -20.26 -23.65
N THR A 441 1.33 -20.26 -23.48
CA THR A 441 2.00 -20.21 -22.17
C THR A 441 2.97 -19.03 -22.14
N SER A 442 3.21 -18.48 -20.94
CA SER A 442 4.06 -17.31 -20.77
C SER A 442 5.46 -17.53 -21.36
N GLY A 443 5.90 -16.56 -22.17
CA GLY A 443 7.21 -16.59 -22.82
C GLY A 443 7.36 -17.59 -23.96
N ALA A 444 6.41 -18.50 -24.17
CA ALA A 444 6.45 -19.44 -25.29
C ALA A 444 5.93 -18.78 -26.58
N GLY A 445 6.80 -18.63 -27.54
CA GLY A 445 6.47 -18.11 -28.87
C GLY A 445 5.95 -19.16 -29.83
N GLY A 446 5.21 -18.70 -30.87
CA GLY A 446 4.71 -19.56 -31.92
C GLY A 446 4.42 -18.83 -33.23
N SER A 447 4.06 -19.61 -34.25
CA SER A 447 3.64 -19.08 -35.55
C SER A 447 2.30 -19.68 -35.94
N VAL A 448 1.39 -18.85 -36.42
CA VAL A 448 0.07 -19.25 -36.89
C VAL A 448 -0.11 -18.77 -38.32
N VAL A 449 -0.47 -19.69 -39.22
CA VAL A 449 -0.82 -19.39 -40.61
C VAL A 449 -2.30 -19.72 -40.80
N ILE A 450 -3.12 -18.72 -41.12
CA ILE A 450 -4.56 -18.86 -41.33
C ILE A 450 -4.85 -18.87 -42.81
N SER A 451 -5.37 -19.99 -43.36
CA SER A 451 -5.73 -20.09 -44.75
C SER A 451 -7.18 -19.65 -44.96
N LEU A 452 -7.41 -18.74 -45.89
CA LEU A 452 -8.76 -18.32 -46.29
C LEU A 452 -9.33 -19.28 -47.33
N ASN A 453 -10.59 -19.63 -47.18
CA ASN A 453 -11.37 -20.47 -48.07
C ASN A 453 -12.60 -19.75 -48.59
#